data_9f2c8e7f92db344efc39a9d192d695f7
#
_entry.id   9f2c8e7f92db344efc39a9d192d695f7
#
_cell.length_a   1.000
_cell.length_b   1.000
_cell.length_c   1.000
_cell.angle_alpha   90.00
_cell.angle_beta   90.00
_cell.angle_gamma   90.00
#
_symmetry.space_group_name_H-M   'P 1'
#
loop_
_entity.id
_entity.type
_entity.pdbx_description
1 polymer ?
#
loop_
_entity_poly.entity_id
_entity_poly.type
_entity_poly.pdbx_seq_one_letter_code
_entity_poly.pdbx_strand_id
1 'polypeptide(L)'
;LEIWLQCPNGTTVALVNSYSPGAIPGGTSGTNTYLGDPIDDFGGGGPGEGWEYCFSSVFNDIGPMTQNWGNTIPAPNFGNNGPSVDPSNTYQPETSFAGFAGCPVNGNWTIFVQDNLSVDDGYIFEWGLFFDGSYFPGLGSYQTSADTSWWNNDPTIISTQNDTLIVVQPNTVGSYSYVFNVMDNYGCPYDTTVSFTVVAGPEI
;
A
#
# COMPACT_ATOMS: atom_id res chain seq x y z
N LEU A 1 -1.22 20.88 18.41
CA LEU A 1 -0.86 19.78 17.51
C LEU A 1 -1.00 20.22 16.07
N GLU A 2 0.00 19.93 15.26
CA GLU A 2 0.03 20.17 13.82
C GLU A 2 0.41 18.88 13.13
N ILE A 3 -0.35 18.52 12.09
CA ILE A 3 -0.11 17.29 11.31
C ILE A 3 -0.15 17.64 9.83
N TRP A 4 0.89 17.26 9.09
CA TRP A 4 0.95 17.42 7.63
C TRP A 4 1.25 16.09 6.95
N LEU A 5 0.74 15.95 5.75
CA LEU A 5 1.10 14.89 4.83
C LEU A 5 1.90 15.48 3.69
N GLN A 6 3.03 14.88 3.36
CA GLN A 6 3.88 15.25 2.22
C GLN A 6 3.90 14.13 1.19
N CYS A 7 3.68 14.48 -0.06
CA CYS A 7 3.78 13.55 -1.17
C CYS A 7 5.22 13.46 -1.73
N PRO A 8 5.52 12.49 -2.60
CA PRO A 8 6.89 12.23 -3.08
C PRO A 8 7.60 13.38 -3.77
N ASN A 9 6.88 14.37 -4.33
CA ASN A 9 7.49 15.54 -4.94
C ASN A 9 7.74 16.70 -3.97
N GLY A 10 7.43 16.52 -2.67
CA GLY A 10 7.63 17.52 -1.63
C GLY A 10 6.44 18.43 -1.34
N THR A 11 5.33 18.31 -2.09
CA THR A 11 4.10 19.09 -1.80
C THR A 11 3.48 18.61 -0.49
N THR A 12 3.02 19.56 0.33
CA THR A 12 2.42 19.28 1.64
C THR A 12 0.96 19.72 1.71
N VAL A 13 0.17 18.97 2.47
CA VAL A 13 -1.20 19.27 2.86
C VAL A 13 -1.31 19.19 4.37
N ALA A 14 -1.87 20.22 5.00
CA ALA A 14 -2.13 20.21 6.43
C ALA A 14 -3.41 19.42 6.73
N LEU A 15 -3.29 18.41 7.58
CA LEU A 15 -4.43 17.64 8.10
C LEU A 15 -5.01 18.33 9.33
N VAL A 16 -4.15 18.73 10.26
CA VAL A 16 -4.47 19.45 11.49
C VAL A 16 -3.53 20.63 11.63
N ASN A 17 -4.05 21.80 11.94
CA ASN A 17 -3.27 23.01 12.11
C ASN A 17 -3.84 23.87 13.24
N SER A 18 -3.51 23.51 14.46
CA SER A 18 -4.11 24.16 15.66
C SER A 18 -3.39 25.43 16.10
N TYR A 19 -2.19 25.71 15.58
CA TYR A 19 -1.34 26.80 16.09
C TYR A 19 -0.88 27.82 15.05
N SER A 20 -1.08 27.58 13.76
CA SER A 20 -0.67 28.54 12.73
C SER A 20 -1.57 29.78 12.70
N PRO A 21 -1.05 30.96 12.26
CA PRO A 21 -1.82 32.18 12.07
C PRO A 21 -2.98 31.91 11.11
N GLY A 22 -4.22 32.03 11.58
CA GLY A 22 -5.44 31.67 10.86
C GLY A 22 -6.01 30.33 11.30
N ALA A 23 -5.34 29.53 12.07
CA ALA A 23 -5.96 28.52 12.91
C ALA A 23 -7.06 29.19 13.75
N ILE A 24 -8.20 28.59 13.74
CA ILE A 24 -9.36 29.17 14.42
C ILE A 24 -8.98 29.51 15.86
N PRO A 25 -9.33 30.73 16.33
CA PRO A 25 -9.25 31.05 17.75
C PRO A 25 -10.25 30.19 18.48
N GLY A 26 -9.85 29.09 18.93
CA GLY A 26 -10.69 28.09 19.53
C GLY A 26 -9.97 26.75 19.59
N GLY A 27 -8.81 26.62 18.90
CA GLY A 27 -7.72 25.82 19.38
C GLY A 27 -7.32 26.41 20.71
N THR A 28 -8.24 26.46 21.58
CA THR A 28 -8.14 27.02 22.91
C THR A 28 -7.18 26.11 23.65
N SER A 29 -6.01 26.64 23.88
CA SER A 29 -5.33 26.39 25.14
C SER A 29 -6.42 26.36 26.20
N GLY A 30 -6.87 25.16 26.61
CA GLY A 30 -7.86 25.04 27.65
C GLY A 30 -9.09 24.18 27.40
N THR A 31 -9.30 23.65 26.20
CA THR A 31 -10.11 22.44 26.08
C THR A 31 -9.18 21.27 26.24
N ASN A 32 -9.18 20.59 27.34
CA ASN A 32 -8.52 19.32 27.55
C ASN A 32 -9.14 18.28 26.61
N THR A 33 -8.94 18.46 25.30
CA THR A 33 -9.44 17.55 24.26
C THR A 33 -8.26 16.80 23.70
N TYR A 34 -8.32 15.50 23.74
CA TYR A 34 -7.25 14.59 23.39
C TYR A 34 -7.54 13.85 22.08
N LEU A 35 -6.55 13.15 21.58
CA LEU A 35 -6.68 12.14 20.55
C LEU A 35 -6.44 10.76 21.19
N GLY A 36 -7.33 9.79 20.91
CA GLY A 36 -7.25 8.48 21.54
C GLY A 36 -7.69 8.49 23.01
N ASP A 37 -7.25 7.50 23.74
CA ASP A 37 -7.47 7.37 25.17
C ASP A 37 -6.12 7.49 25.90
N PRO A 38 -5.68 8.72 26.20
CA PRO A 38 -4.36 8.96 26.75
C PRO A 38 -4.26 8.48 28.19
N ILE A 39 -3.07 8.07 28.57
CA ILE A 39 -2.66 7.91 29.97
C ILE A 39 -1.78 9.11 30.29
N ASP A 40 -2.39 10.16 30.84
CA ASP A 40 -1.64 11.34 31.27
C ASP A 40 -1.03 11.09 32.66
N ASP A 41 0.29 11.09 32.72
CA ASP A 41 1.05 10.94 33.95
C ASP A 41 2.13 12.03 34.14
N PHE A 42 1.97 13.20 33.57
CA PHE A 42 2.88 14.33 33.72
C PHE A 42 4.36 14.01 33.46
N GLY A 43 4.65 13.15 32.48
CA GLY A 43 6.00 13.03 31.91
C GLY A 43 6.71 11.70 32.15
N GLY A 44 6.03 10.60 32.32
CA GLY A 44 6.66 9.30 32.50
C GLY A 44 5.85 8.08 32.09
N GLY A 45 4.62 8.25 31.64
CA GLY A 45 3.75 7.16 31.22
C GLY A 45 4.08 6.60 29.85
N GLY A 46 3.62 5.39 29.65
CA GLY A 46 3.62 4.80 28.32
C GLY A 46 2.53 5.41 27.44
N PRO A 47 2.51 5.07 26.16
CA PRO A 47 1.41 5.48 25.28
C PRO A 47 0.10 4.93 25.83
N GLY A 48 -0.94 5.75 25.77
CA GLY A 48 -2.30 5.31 25.97
C GLY A 48 -2.80 4.41 24.84
N GLU A 49 -4.10 4.36 24.63
CA GLU A 49 -4.70 3.63 23.50
C GLU A 49 -4.90 4.58 22.31
N GLY A 50 -4.32 4.22 21.17
CA GLY A 50 -4.51 4.97 19.93
C GLY A 50 -5.87 4.67 19.32
N TRP A 51 -6.55 5.72 18.82
CA TRP A 51 -7.77 5.59 18.03
C TRP A 51 -7.52 5.97 16.58
N GLU A 52 -8.29 5.38 15.67
CA GLU A 52 -8.16 5.67 14.24
C GLU A 52 -8.93 6.95 13.88
N TYR A 53 -8.23 7.93 13.30
CA TYR A 53 -8.81 9.17 12.80
C TYR A 53 -8.71 9.24 11.28
N CYS A 54 -9.85 9.34 10.60
CA CYS A 54 -9.92 9.39 9.14
C CYS A 54 -10.03 10.83 8.62
N PHE A 55 -9.26 11.15 7.58
CA PHE A 55 -9.33 12.39 6.83
C PHE A 55 -9.75 12.13 5.39
N SER A 56 -10.72 12.88 4.89
CA SER A 56 -11.22 12.78 3.52
C SER A 56 -11.74 14.13 3.03
N SER A 57 -11.63 14.37 1.72
CA SER A 57 -12.29 15.51 1.07
C SER A 57 -13.54 15.09 0.27
N VAL A 58 -13.94 13.81 0.33
CA VAL A 58 -14.94 13.23 -0.59
C VAL A 58 -16.09 12.55 0.14
N PHE A 59 -15.84 11.99 1.33
CA PHE A 59 -16.84 11.24 2.07
C PHE A 59 -17.36 12.06 3.26
N ASN A 60 -18.65 11.98 3.50
CA ASN A 60 -19.43 12.48 4.63
C ASN A 60 -18.59 13.04 5.79
N ASP A 61 -17.76 14.03 5.51
CA ASP A 61 -16.94 14.68 6.50
C ASP A 61 -17.76 15.71 7.26
N ILE A 62 -17.35 15.96 8.51
CA ILE A 62 -17.99 16.98 9.36
C ILE A 62 -17.23 18.31 9.33
N GLY A 63 -16.24 18.45 8.44
CA GLY A 63 -15.36 19.60 8.36
C GLY A 63 -14.00 19.36 9.03
N PRO A 64 -13.14 20.37 9.08
CA PRO A 64 -11.83 20.27 9.70
C PRO A 64 -11.90 19.86 11.18
N MET A 65 -10.96 19.02 11.60
CA MET A 65 -10.88 18.56 12.99
C MET A 65 -10.74 19.75 13.97
N THR A 66 -10.00 20.78 13.59
CA THR A 66 -9.82 21.99 14.40
C THR A 66 -11.11 22.76 14.66
N GLN A 67 -12.10 22.64 13.77
CA GLN A 67 -13.44 23.21 13.95
C GLN A 67 -14.36 22.30 14.76
N ASN A 68 -13.95 21.09 15.01
CA ASN A 68 -14.74 20.01 15.59
C ASN A 68 -14.18 19.46 16.91
N TRP A 69 -13.29 20.19 17.57
CA TRP A 69 -12.76 19.80 18.89
C TRP A 69 -13.84 19.57 19.96
N GLY A 70 -15.04 20.10 19.76
CA GLY A 70 -16.17 19.87 20.64
C GLY A 70 -16.94 18.58 20.41
N ASN A 71 -16.68 17.88 19.29
CA ASN A 71 -17.26 16.57 19.01
C ASN A 71 -16.40 15.49 19.68
N THR A 72 -16.75 15.16 20.90
CA THR A 72 -15.93 14.32 21.76
C THR A 72 -16.72 13.17 22.35
N ILE A 73 -15.98 12.08 22.66
CA ILE A 73 -16.45 10.98 23.47
C ILE A 73 -15.54 10.81 24.70
N PRO A 74 -16.02 10.18 25.78
CA PRO A 74 -15.20 9.96 26.97
C PRO A 74 -13.97 9.07 26.66
N ALA A 75 -12.82 9.45 27.20
CA ALA A 75 -11.60 8.65 27.21
C ALA A 75 -11.49 7.96 28.59
N PRO A 76 -11.77 6.64 28.69
CA PRO A 76 -11.96 5.99 29.99
C PRO A 76 -10.67 5.81 30.81
N ASN A 77 -9.51 5.74 30.18
CA ASN A 77 -8.23 5.59 30.87
C ASN A 77 -7.69 6.92 31.41
N PHE A 78 -8.17 8.03 30.89
CA PHE A 78 -7.81 9.34 31.40
C PHE A 78 -8.43 9.57 32.77
N GLY A 79 -7.63 9.90 33.78
CA GLY A 79 -7.99 9.89 35.20
C GLY A 79 -9.24 10.71 35.64
N ASN A 80 -9.81 11.49 34.73
CA ASN A 80 -11.09 12.24 34.95
C ASN A 80 -12.07 12.01 33.78
N ASN A 81 -11.94 10.96 32.98
CA ASN A 81 -12.70 10.73 31.75
C ASN A 81 -12.68 11.97 30.84
N GLY A 82 -11.50 12.51 30.59
CA GLY A 82 -11.34 13.65 29.69
C GLY A 82 -11.96 13.39 28.32
N PRO A 83 -12.46 14.42 27.65
CA PRO A 83 -13.04 14.25 26.34
C PRO A 83 -11.96 14.05 25.28
N SER A 84 -12.09 13.01 24.47
CA SER A 84 -11.30 12.82 23.26
C SER A 84 -12.14 13.06 22.02
N VAL A 85 -11.49 13.52 20.96
CA VAL A 85 -12.12 13.72 19.65
C VAL A 85 -12.78 12.41 19.21
N ASP A 86 -14.02 12.49 18.73
CA ASP A 86 -14.77 11.32 18.31
C ASP A 86 -14.19 10.67 17.04
N PRO A 87 -13.62 9.47 17.12
CA PRO A 87 -13.00 8.78 15.99
C PRO A 87 -14.03 8.22 14.98
N SER A 88 -15.32 8.20 15.33
CA SER A 88 -16.36 7.72 14.42
C SER A 88 -16.64 8.67 13.26
N ASN A 89 -16.15 9.91 13.36
CA ASN A 89 -16.30 10.91 12.32
C ASN A 89 -15.16 10.84 11.30
N THR A 90 -15.48 11.25 10.07
CA THR A 90 -14.49 11.56 9.04
C THR A 90 -14.29 13.07 9.02
N TYR A 91 -13.04 13.51 9.05
CA TYR A 91 -12.67 14.92 9.11
C TYR A 91 -12.15 15.41 7.75
N GLN A 92 -12.32 16.69 7.46
CA GLN A 92 -11.61 17.32 6.35
C GLN A 92 -10.18 17.68 6.78
N PRO A 93 -9.20 17.59 5.85
CA PRO A 93 -7.92 18.23 6.08
C PRO A 93 -8.08 19.75 6.10
N GLU A 94 -7.23 20.47 6.84
CA GLU A 94 -7.21 21.93 6.87
C GLU A 94 -6.94 22.55 5.50
N THR A 95 -6.11 21.89 4.70
CA THR A 95 -5.90 22.23 3.29
C THR A 95 -6.33 21.04 2.43
N SER A 96 -7.09 21.33 1.37
CA SER A 96 -7.67 20.28 0.53
C SER A 96 -6.62 19.32 -0.04
N PHE A 97 -6.93 18.04 -0.08
CA PHE A 97 -6.15 17.03 -0.79
C PHE A 97 -6.00 17.30 -2.29
N ALA A 98 -6.82 18.20 -2.86
CA ALA A 98 -6.60 18.69 -4.22
C ALA A 98 -5.22 19.35 -4.40
N GLY A 99 -4.58 19.78 -3.31
CA GLY A 99 -3.20 20.26 -3.30
C GLY A 99 -2.18 19.21 -3.75
N PHE A 100 -2.51 17.94 -3.71
CA PHE A 100 -1.67 16.85 -4.24
C PHE A 100 -1.84 16.59 -5.74
N ALA A 101 -2.62 17.40 -6.45
CA ALA A 101 -2.75 17.24 -7.90
C ALA A 101 -1.38 17.29 -8.57
N GLY A 102 -1.06 16.23 -9.35
CA GLY A 102 0.25 16.07 -9.98
C GLY A 102 1.34 15.43 -9.10
N CYS A 103 1.05 15.07 -7.86
CA CYS A 103 1.95 14.26 -7.07
C CYS A 103 2.00 12.82 -7.60
N PRO A 104 3.19 12.20 -7.68
CA PRO A 104 3.27 10.77 -7.95
C PRO A 104 2.58 9.95 -6.85
N VAL A 105 1.79 8.96 -7.25
CA VAL A 105 1.18 8.01 -6.31
C VAL A 105 2.26 7.12 -5.69
N ASN A 106 3.20 6.67 -6.53
CA ASN A 106 4.33 5.85 -6.11
C ASN A 106 5.48 6.71 -5.58
N GLY A 107 6.04 6.31 -4.46
CA GLY A 107 7.17 6.97 -3.81
C GLY A 107 6.96 7.11 -2.32
N ASN A 108 7.83 7.88 -1.67
CA ASN A 108 7.77 8.08 -0.24
C ASN A 108 6.76 9.16 0.11
N TRP A 109 5.71 8.78 0.79
CA TRP A 109 4.80 9.68 1.48
C TRP A 109 5.23 9.82 2.92
N THR A 110 5.20 11.02 3.46
CA THR A 110 5.69 11.29 4.81
C THR A 110 4.64 12.04 5.62
N ILE A 111 4.32 11.54 6.81
CA ILE A 111 3.55 12.28 7.79
C ILE A 111 4.50 13.06 8.69
N PHE A 112 4.21 14.33 8.93
CA PHE A 112 4.89 15.17 9.89
C PHE A 112 3.94 15.51 11.01
N VAL A 113 4.42 15.40 12.23
CA VAL A 113 3.68 15.79 13.42
C VAL A 113 4.53 16.71 14.26
N GLN A 114 3.94 17.80 14.67
CA GLN A 114 4.57 18.76 15.58
C GLN A 114 3.66 18.95 16.79
N ASP A 115 4.17 18.59 17.94
CA ASP A 115 3.61 18.99 19.19
C ASP A 115 4.22 20.35 19.61
N ASN A 116 3.36 21.30 19.96
CA ASN A 116 3.75 22.65 20.37
C ASN A 116 3.53 22.87 21.88
N LEU A 117 3.13 21.85 22.61
CA LEU A 117 3.00 21.87 24.06
C LEU A 117 4.21 21.17 24.71
N SER A 118 4.66 21.71 25.82
CA SER A 118 5.90 21.22 26.47
C SER A 118 5.68 20.12 27.52
N VAL A 119 4.44 19.70 27.73
CA VAL A 119 4.07 18.84 28.86
C VAL A 119 3.33 17.57 28.40
N ASP A 120 2.73 17.60 27.22
CA ASP A 120 1.90 16.51 26.72
C ASP A 120 2.67 15.80 25.58
N ASP A 121 3.06 14.56 25.80
CA ASP A 121 3.71 13.73 24.78
C ASP A 121 2.67 13.03 23.91
N GLY A 122 2.91 12.98 22.60
CA GLY A 122 2.05 12.31 21.64
C GLY A 122 2.73 11.07 21.03
N TYR A 123 1.91 10.09 20.66
CA TYR A 123 2.35 8.87 20.00
C TYR A 123 1.58 8.65 18.71
N ILE A 124 2.26 8.21 17.67
CA ILE A 124 1.66 7.69 16.44
C ILE A 124 1.91 6.19 16.42
N PHE A 125 0.83 5.42 16.49
CA PHE A 125 0.93 3.95 16.48
C PHE A 125 1.00 3.41 15.05
N GLU A 126 0.18 3.99 14.18
CA GLU A 126 0.07 3.58 12.79
C GLU A 126 -0.51 4.72 11.96
N TRP A 127 -0.21 4.77 10.68
CA TRP A 127 -0.90 5.61 9.73
C TRP A 127 -0.96 4.93 8.36
N GLY A 128 -1.97 5.26 7.58
CA GLY A 128 -2.18 4.71 6.26
C GLY A 128 -2.70 5.75 5.28
N LEU A 129 -2.46 5.54 4.01
CA LEU A 129 -2.94 6.37 2.92
C LEU A 129 -3.66 5.50 1.90
N PHE A 130 -4.90 5.86 1.61
CA PHE A 130 -5.74 5.15 0.67
C PHE A 130 -6.03 6.04 -0.54
N PHE A 131 -5.75 5.52 -1.73
CA PHE A 131 -6.06 6.18 -2.97
C PHE A 131 -7.33 5.59 -3.58
N ASP A 132 -8.12 6.45 -4.23
CA ASP A 132 -9.26 5.98 -5.01
C ASP A 132 -8.81 5.00 -6.10
N GLY A 133 -9.57 3.94 -6.30
CA GLY A 133 -9.24 2.89 -7.29
C GLY A 133 -9.10 3.40 -8.73
N SER A 134 -9.65 4.58 -9.05
CA SER A 134 -9.50 5.21 -10.36
C SER A 134 -8.08 5.70 -10.66
N TYR A 135 -7.24 5.89 -9.62
CA TYR A 135 -5.82 6.24 -9.80
C TYR A 135 -4.95 5.03 -10.17
N PHE A 136 -5.46 3.85 -9.96
CA PHE A 136 -4.78 2.66 -10.44
C PHE A 136 -5.29 2.36 -11.85
N PRO A 137 -4.40 2.22 -12.85
CA PRO A 137 -4.83 1.69 -14.13
C PRO A 137 -5.59 0.41 -13.82
N GLY A 138 -6.85 0.34 -14.24
CA GLY A 138 -7.68 -0.81 -13.97
C GLY A 138 -6.83 -2.04 -14.22
N LEU A 139 -6.70 -2.91 -13.22
CA LEU A 139 -6.13 -4.21 -13.40
C LEU A 139 -7.04 -4.91 -14.40
N GLY A 140 -6.84 -4.57 -15.68
CA GLY A 140 -7.39 -5.33 -16.78
C GLY A 140 -7.03 -6.77 -16.48
N SER A 141 -7.97 -7.68 -16.64
CA SER A 141 -7.73 -9.09 -16.43
C SER A 141 -6.44 -9.46 -17.16
N TYR A 142 -5.40 -9.72 -16.38
CA TYR A 142 -4.11 -10.14 -16.90
C TYR A 142 -4.30 -11.55 -17.45
N GLN A 143 -4.41 -11.68 -18.77
CA GLN A 143 -4.45 -12.97 -19.43
C GLN A 143 -3.12 -13.18 -20.13
N THR A 144 -2.37 -14.15 -19.65
CA THR A 144 -1.21 -14.65 -20.36
C THR A 144 -1.69 -15.56 -21.51
N SER A 145 -1.11 -15.37 -22.67
CA SER A 145 -1.26 -16.27 -23.81
C SER A 145 0.13 -16.59 -24.37
N ALA A 146 0.31 -17.80 -24.88
CA ALA A 146 1.53 -18.14 -25.59
C ALA A 146 1.62 -17.30 -26.88
N ASP A 147 2.72 -16.56 -27.03
CA ASP A 147 3.01 -15.77 -28.23
C ASP A 147 3.88 -16.56 -29.21
N THR A 148 4.96 -17.12 -28.71
CA THR A 148 5.88 -17.98 -29.49
C THR A 148 6.26 -19.22 -28.73
N SER A 149 6.56 -20.31 -29.48
CA SER A 149 7.07 -21.53 -28.90
C SER A 149 8.11 -22.17 -29.82
N TRP A 150 9.08 -22.88 -29.24
CA TRP A 150 10.13 -23.56 -30.00
C TRP A 150 10.76 -24.68 -29.17
N TRP A 151 11.35 -25.65 -29.88
CA TRP A 151 12.21 -26.64 -29.28
C TRP A 151 13.68 -26.25 -29.45
N ASN A 152 14.48 -26.54 -28.44
CA ASN A 152 15.92 -26.40 -28.59
C ASN A 152 16.43 -27.35 -29.71
N ASN A 153 17.38 -26.88 -30.48
CA ASN A 153 17.99 -27.72 -31.54
C ASN A 153 18.67 -28.94 -30.93
N ASP A 154 18.33 -30.10 -31.47
CA ASP A 154 19.01 -31.37 -31.17
C ASP A 154 19.16 -32.16 -32.47
N PRO A 155 20.33 -32.80 -32.73
CA PRO A 155 20.58 -33.53 -33.98
C PRO A 155 19.70 -34.76 -34.20
N THR A 156 19.01 -35.23 -33.17
CA THR A 156 18.05 -36.32 -33.25
C THR A 156 16.64 -35.88 -33.66
N ILE A 157 16.36 -34.57 -33.68
CA ILE A 157 15.11 -34.02 -34.18
C ILE A 157 15.11 -34.04 -35.70
N ILE A 158 14.24 -34.83 -36.31
CA ILE A 158 14.13 -34.96 -37.76
C ILE A 158 13.03 -34.13 -38.39
N SER A 159 12.05 -33.71 -37.63
CA SER A 159 11.03 -32.73 -38.06
C SER A 159 10.36 -32.03 -36.90
N THR A 160 9.87 -30.82 -37.16
CA THR A 160 9.02 -30.01 -36.25
C THR A 160 7.72 -29.68 -36.95
N GLN A 161 6.59 -29.81 -36.25
CA GLN A 161 5.28 -29.45 -36.75
C GLN A 161 4.61 -28.44 -35.81
N ASN A 162 4.17 -27.33 -36.37
CA ASN A 162 3.47 -26.27 -35.65
C ASN A 162 4.20 -25.83 -34.37
N ASP A 163 5.52 -25.82 -34.36
CA ASP A 163 6.42 -25.44 -33.27
C ASP A 163 6.21 -26.17 -31.92
N THR A 164 5.18 -27.01 -31.82
CA THR A 164 4.83 -27.73 -30.60
C THR A 164 5.08 -29.24 -30.65
N LEU A 165 5.18 -29.81 -31.83
CA LEU A 165 5.42 -31.24 -32.03
C LEU A 165 6.75 -31.47 -32.70
N ILE A 166 7.58 -32.34 -32.14
CA ILE A 166 8.80 -32.84 -32.78
C ILE A 166 8.72 -34.34 -33.05
N VAL A 167 9.34 -34.73 -34.12
CA VAL A 167 9.62 -36.15 -34.38
C VAL A 167 11.13 -36.34 -34.20
N VAL A 168 11.48 -37.31 -33.38
CA VAL A 168 12.87 -37.59 -33.03
C VAL A 168 13.28 -38.99 -33.46
N GLN A 169 14.54 -39.16 -33.89
CA GLN A 169 15.14 -40.44 -34.31
C GLN A 169 16.49 -40.62 -33.63
N PRO A 170 16.52 -41.05 -32.38
CA PRO A 170 17.75 -41.41 -31.70
C PRO A 170 18.44 -42.62 -32.36
N ASN A 171 19.74 -42.57 -32.53
CA ASN A 171 20.50 -43.61 -33.22
C ASN A 171 21.19 -44.59 -32.26
N THR A 172 21.15 -44.32 -30.94
CA THR A 172 21.80 -45.16 -29.93
C THR A 172 20.89 -45.40 -28.75
N VAL A 173 21.15 -46.46 -28.01
CA VAL A 173 20.51 -46.67 -26.70
C VAL A 173 21.00 -45.62 -25.71
N GLY A 174 20.11 -45.11 -24.87
CA GLY A 174 20.44 -44.06 -23.91
C GLY A 174 19.25 -43.19 -23.54
N SER A 175 19.47 -42.24 -22.65
CA SER A 175 18.45 -41.26 -22.24
C SER A 175 18.59 -39.99 -23.09
N TYR A 176 17.46 -39.51 -23.56
CA TYR A 176 17.31 -38.28 -24.36
C TYR A 176 16.41 -37.29 -23.69
N SER A 177 16.77 -36.02 -23.78
CA SER A 177 16.00 -34.91 -23.17
C SER A 177 15.87 -33.78 -24.17
N TYR A 178 14.66 -33.25 -24.30
CA TYR A 178 14.36 -32.18 -25.23
C TYR A 178 13.70 -31.05 -24.45
N VAL A 179 14.16 -29.82 -24.65
CA VAL A 179 13.64 -28.63 -23.99
C VAL A 179 12.67 -27.92 -24.92
N PHE A 180 11.45 -27.80 -24.47
CA PHE A 180 10.41 -27.00 -25.09
C PHE A 180 10.33 -25.64 -24.42
N ASN A 181 10.33 -24.58 -25.19
CA ASN A 181 10.28 -23.20 -24.71
C ASN A 181 9.00 -22.53 -25.18
N VAL A 182 8.45 -21.65 -24.35
CA VAL A 182 7.32 -20.80 -24.68
C VAL A 182 7.64 -19.39 -24.19
N MET A 183 7.30 -18.40 -24.98
CA MET A 183 7.31 -17.00 -24.58
C MET A 183 5.86 -16.50 -24.58
N ASP A 184 5.46 -15.84 -23.51
CA ASP A 184 4.12 -15.25 -23.45
C ASP A 184 4.05 -13.88 -24.14
N ASN A 185 2.85 -13.34 -24.26
CA ASN A 185 2.58 -12.03 -24.85
C ASN A 185 3.15 -10.83 -24.09
N TYR A 186 3.82 -11.08 -22.95
CA TYR A 186 4.55 -10.07 -22.15
C TYR A 186 6.07 -10.25 -22.26
N GLY A 187 6.52 -11.23 -23.04
CA GLY A 187 7.94 -11.52 -23.22
C GLY A 187 8.56 -12.33 -22.07
N CYS A 188 7.74 -12.97 -21.23
CA CYS A 188 8.24 -13.85 -20.18
C CYS A 188 8.52 -15.25 -20.75
N PRO A 189 9.75 -15.79 -20.61
CA PRO A 189 10.09 -17.12 -21.09
C PRO A 189 9.72 -18.19 -20.06
N TYR A 190 9.23 -19.30 -20.54
CA TYR A 190 8.97 -20.52 -19.78
C TYR A 190 9.57 -21.71 -20.52
N ASP A 191 10.05 -22.72 -19.81
CA ASP A 191 10.54 -23.93 -20.41
C ASP A 191 10.09 -25.19 -19.67
N THR A 192 10.10 -26.30 -20.39
CA THR A 192 9.90 -27.64 -19.84
C THR A 192 10.77 -28.65 -20.58
N THR A 193 11.14 -29.72 -19.88
CA THR A 193 11.97 -30.79 -20.43
C THR A 193 11.18 -32.07 -20.54
N VAL A 194 11.20 -32.66 -21.74
CA VAL A 194 10.65 -34.00 -22.02
C VAL A 194 11.79 -34.98 -22.16
N SER A 195 11.76 -36.07 -21.41
CA SER A 195 12.81 -37.09 -21.42
C SER A 195 12.23 -38.48 -21.65
N PHE A 196 12.98 -39.31 -22.38
CA PHE A 196 12.70 -40.73 -22.53
C PHE A 196 14.01 -41.54 -22.70
N THR A 197 13.89 -42.84 -22.54
CA THR A 197 15.04 -43.74 -22.69
C THR A 197 14.81 -44.71 -23.84
N VAL A 198 15.77 -44.79 -24.72
CA VAL A 198 15.85 -45.83 -25.78
C VAL A 198 16.59 -47.04 -25.22
N VAL A 199 15.94 -48.19 -25.27
CA VAL A 199 16.51 -49.46 -24.82
C VAL A 199 16.84 -50.38 -26.03
N ALA A 200 17.76 -51.28 -25.82
CA ALA A 200 18.04 -52.32 -26.85
C ALA A 200 16.78 -53.18 -27.06
N GLY A 201 16.53 -53.51 -28.33
CA GLY A 201 15.49 -54.46 -28.65
C GLY A 201 15.80 -55.87 -28.08
N PRO A 202 14.81 -56.75 -27.95
CA PRO A 202 15.07 -58.12 -27.55
C PRO A 202 15.95 -58.80 -28.60
N GLU A 203 16.98 -59.52 -28.15
CA GLU A 203 17.75 -60.41 -29.01
C GLU A 203 16.85 -61.55 -29.44
N ILE A 204 16.78 -61.83 -30.76
CA ILE A 204 16.02 -62.94 -31.34
C ILE A 204 16.97 -64.11 -31.60
#